data_1c1d592eb4b1a152c3a91fe5963feb4a
#
_entry.id   1c1d592eb4b1a152c3a91fe5963feb4a
#
_cell.length_a   1.000
_cell.length_b   1.000
_cell.length_c   1.000
_cell.angle_alpha   90.00
_cell.angle_beta   90.00
_cell.angle_gamma   90.00
#
_symmetry.space_group_name_H-M   'P 1'
#
loop_
_entity.id
_entity.type
_entity.pdbx_description
1 polymer ?
#
loop_
_entity_poly.entity_id
_entity_poly.type
_entity_poly.pdbx_seq_one_letter_code
_entity_poly.pdbx_strand_id
1 'polypeptide(L)'
;MKLHSKQKSLRVFLAVELSLDLRRKVVELQRQLRESLPMVNWVRPESIHLTLKFLGYVDASMVELVLTAIEPIRTSQLPLTLQVQGLGVFPHLRRPRILWIGCTGDISALLNLVSRIEGALEPLGFPPEVKPYFPHLTLARIKHDNSQVGGVLTHSGLLEQPQDLGMLHVDRITLFRSEVSQFGAEYTALRTVPLNEPGPHI
;
A
#
# COMPACT_ATOMS: atom_id res chain seq x y z
N MET A 1 -22.11 -31.33 -22.74
CA MET A 1 -21.35 -31.37 -21.46
C MET A 1 -20.40 -30.18 -21.46
N LYS A 2 -20.80 -29.04 -20.87
CA LYS A 2 -19.97 -27.85 -20.83
C LYS A 2 -18.98 -27.96 -19.67
N LEU A 3 -17.71 -28.20 -19.98
CA LEU A 3 -16.61 -28.04 -19.03
C LEU A 3 -16.53 -26.55 -18.66
N HIS A 4 -17.10 -26.19 -17.51
CA HIS A 4 -16.78 -24.93 -16.86
C HIS A 4 -15.34 -25.08 -16.34
N SER A 5 -14.36 -24.61 -17.09
CA SER A 5 -13.03 -24.35 -16.53
C SER A 5 -13.25 -23.39 -15.37
N LYS A 6 -12.94 -23.81 -14.15
CA LYS A 6 -12.89 -22.90 -12.98
C LYS A 6 -11.93 -21.77 -13.34
N GLN A 7 -12.45 -20.65 -13.76
CA GLN A 7 -11.69 -19.42 -14.04
C GLN A 7 -10.97 -19.08 -12.73
N LYS A 8 -9.64 -19.04 -12.77
CA LYS A 8 -8.80 -18.89 -11.58
C LYS A 8 -8.98 -17.46 -11.08
N SER A 9 -9.72 -17.31 -9.99
CA SER A 9 -9.90 -16.01 -9.32
C SER A 9 -8.59 -15.57 -8.67
N LEU A 10 -8.18 -14.33 -8.93
CA LEU A 10 -6.96 -13.71 -8.42
C LEU A 10 -7.33 -12.59 -7.45
N ARG A 11 -6.71 -12.54 -6.28
CA ARG A 11 -6.83 -11.37 -5.40
C ARG A 11 -5.79 -10.34 -5.81
N VAL A 12 -6.24 -9.17 -6.23
CA VAL A 12 -5.35 -8.15 -6.80
C VAL A 12 -5.55 -6.76 -6.18
N PHE A 13 -4.53 -5.92 -6.32
CA PHE A 13 -4.53 -4.53 -5.86
C PHE A 13 -3.51 -3.71 -6.64
N LEU A 14 -3.72 -2.40 -6.73
CA LEU A 14 -2.79 -1.42 -7.29
C LEU A 14 -1.97 -0.78 -6.16
N ALA A 15 -0.67 -0.66 -6.37
CA ALA A 15 0.24 -0.09 -5.37
C ALA A 15 1.49 0.54 -5.99
N VAL A 16 2.23 1.29 -5.16
CA VAL A 16 3.56 1.79 -5.44
C VAL A 16 4.58 1.00 -4.62
N GLU A 17 5.62 0.54 -5.27
CA GLU A 17 6.72 -0.19 -4.64
C GLU A 17 7.72 0.77 -3.98
N LEU A 18 8.37 0.29 -2.94
CA LEU A 18 9.48 1.01 -2.31
C LEU A 18 10.77 0.79 -3.09
N SER A 19 11.57 1.86 -3.22
CA SER A 19 12.96 1.72 -3.65
C SER A 19 13.75 0.82 -2.68
N LEU A 20 14.87 0.28 -3.14
CA LEU A 20 15.74 -0.56 -2.29
C LEU A 20 16.27 0.22 -1.07
N ASP A 21 16.57 1.50 -1.24
CA ASP A 21 17.04 2.35 -0.14
C ASP A 21 15.95 2.57 0.91
N LEU A 22 14.76 2.97 0.49
CA LEU A 22 13.63 3.15 1.40
C LEU A 22 13.27 1.84 2.12
N ARG A 23 13.34 0.71 1.41
CA ARG A 23 13.11 -0.62 2.00
C ARG A 23 14.13 -0.95 3.09
N ARG A 24 15.42 -0.62 2.90
CA ARG A 24 16.46 -0.79 3.93
C ARG A 24 16.15 0.02 5.18
N LYS A 25 15.72 1.27 5.02
CA LYS A 25 15.34 2.15 6.14
C LYS A 25 14.11 1.62 6.89
N VAL A 26 13.14 1.06 6.16
CA VAL A 26 11.97 0.37 6.77
C VAL A 26 12.40 -0.85 7.59
N VAL A 27 13.34 -1.65 7.08
CA VAL A 27 13.92 -2.81 7.83
C VAL A 27 14.55 -2.34 9.13
N GLU A 28 15.34 -1.28 9.08
CA GLU A 28 15.99 -0.73 10.27
C GLU A 28 14.98 -0.20 11.28
N LEU A 29 13.95 0.54 10.82
CA LEU A 29 12.86 0.98 11.68
C LEU A 29 12.13 -0.21 12.32
N GLN A 30 11.78 -1.24 11.55
CA GLN A 30 11.15 -2.45 12.09
C GLN A 30 12.04 -3.14 13.12
N ARG A 31 13.37 -3.18 12.90
CA ARG A 31 14.32 -3.77 13.85
C ARG A 31 14.27 -3.05 15.19
N GLN A 32 14.31 -1.72 15.19
CA GLN A 32 14.23 -0.89 16.39
C GLN A 32 12.89 -1.08 17.14
N LEU A 33 11.78 -1.09 16.39
CA LEU A 33 10.46 -1.25 16.97
C LEU A 33 10.19 -2.65 17.55
N ARG A 34 10.87 -3.70 17.05
CA ARG A 34 10.73 -5.08 17.53
C ARG A 34 11.13 -5.24 18.99
N GLU A 35 12.08 -4.45 19.47
CA GLU A 35 12.52 -4.48 20.87
C GLU A 35 11.37 -4.14 21.83
N SER A 36 10.56 -3.14 21.45
CA SER A 36 9.40 -2.72 22.26
C SER A 36 8.11 -3.48 21.92
N LEU A 37 8.01 -4.04 20.70
CA LEU A 37 6.79 -4.67 20.19
C LEU A 37 7.05 -6.10 19.66
N PRO A 38 7.55 -7.03 20.50
CA PRO A 38 7.88 -8.39 20.05
C PRO A 38 6.64 -9.21 19.66
N MET A 39 5.44 -8.82 20.13
CA MET A 39 4.21 -9.59 19.99
C MET A 39 3.41 -9.29 18.71
N VAL A 40 3.89 -8.39 17.84
CA VAL A 40 3.16 -8.06 16.60
C VAL A 40 3.64 -8.87 15.40
N ASN A 41 2.77 -9.06 14.40
CA ASN A 41 3.15 -9.73 13.16
C ASN A 41 3.73 -8.70 12.18
N TRP A 42 5.04 -8.65 12.10
CA TRP A 42 5.76 -7.74 11.20
C TRP A 42 5.51 -8.14 9.74
N VAL A 43 5.21 -7.13 8.91
CA VAL A 43 5.12 -7.32 7.46
C VAL A 43 6.53 -7.53 6.92
N ARG A 44 6.70 -8.49 6.02
CA ARG A 44 7.98 -8.70 5.36
C ARG A 44 8.34 -7.46 4.54
N PRO A 45 9.59 -6.99 4.57
CA PRO A 45 9.99 -5.76 3.88
C PRO A 45 9.64 -5.75 2.38
N GLU A 46 9.74 -6.91 1.72
CA GLU A 46 9.39 -7.11 0.31
C GLU A 46 7.91 -6.93 0.03
N SER A 47 7.09 -7.09 1.07
CA SER A 47 5.63 -6.95 0.99
C SER A 47 5.12 -5.57 1.42
N ILE A 48 6.02 -4.64 1.79
CA ILE A 48 5.63 -3.28 2.16
C ILE A 48 5.52 -2.42 0.90
N HIS A 49 4.39 -1.73 0.77
CA HIS A 49 4.05 -0.90 -0.39
C HIS A 49 3.06 0.19 0.01
N LEU A 50 2.92 1.22 -0.81
CA LEU A 50 1.84 2.18 -0.71
C LEU A 50 0.66 1.67 -1.55
N THR A 51 -0.41 1.22 -0.91
CA THR A 51 -1.61 0.77 -1.62
C THR A 51 -2.36 1.96 -2.22
N LEU A 52 -2.71 1.89 -3.50
CA LEU A 52 -3.55 2.89 -4.17
C LEU A 52 -5.02 2.46 -4.20
N LYS A 53 -5.30 1.18 -4.56
CA LYS A 53 -6.66 0.63 -4.62
C LYS A 53 -6.65 -0.89 -4.45
N PHE A 54 -7.50 -1.39 -3.56
CA PHE A 54 -7.81 -2.82 -3.49
C PHE A 54 -8.92 -3.16 -4.50
N LEU A 55 -8.70 -4.24 -5.28
CA LEU A 55 -9.69 -4.75 -6.24
C LEU A 55 -10.36 -6.03 -5.75
N GLY A 56 -9.77 -6.69 -4.76
CA GLY A 56 -10.29 -7.95 -4.22
C GLY A 56 -10.07 -9.12 -5.17
N TYR A 57 -11.02 -10.04 -5.19
CA TYR A 57 -10.96 -11.22 -6.07
C TYR A 57 -11.56 -10.89 -7.44
N VAL A 58 -10.78 -11.08 -8.48
CA VAL A 58 -11.15 -10.83 -9.88
C VAL A 58 -10.86 -12.04 -10.74
N ASP A 59 -11.58 -12.18 -11.84
CA ASP A 59 -11.21 -13.15 -12.87
C ASP A 59 -9.95 -12.72 -13.61
N ALA A 60 -9.15 -13.66 -14.05
CA ALA A 60 -7.88 -13.36 -14.74
C ALA A 60 -8.08 -12.46 -15.99
N SER A 61 -9.24 -12.55 -16.65
CA SER A 61 -9.61 -11.69 -17.78
C SER A 61 -9.78 -10.22 -17.41
N MET A 62 -10.06 -9.90 -16.12
CA MET A 62 -10.19 -8.52 -15.64
C MET A 62 -8.86 -7.79 -15.56
N VAL A 63 -7.74 -8.50 -15.49
CA VAL A 63 -6.40 -7.90 -15.37
C VAL A 63 -6.14 -6.93 -16.52
N GLU A 64 -6.35 -7.35 -17.77
CA GLU A 64 -6.14 -6.49 -18.94
C GLU A 64 -7.14 -5.32 -19.01
N LEU A 65 -8.39 -5.53 -18.57
CA LEU A 65 -9.39 -4.45 -18.51
C LEU A 65 -8.99 -3.39 -17.49
N VAL A 66 -8.50 -3.79 -16.31
CA VAL A 66 -7.98 -2.87 -15.28
C VAL A 66 -6.80 -2.05 -15.84
N LEU A 67 -5.85 -2.70 -16.51
CA LEU A 67 -4.69 -2.02 -17.11
C LEU A 67 -5.12 -1.03 -18.20
N THR A 68 -6.05 -1.42 -19.06
CA THR A 68 -6.61 -0.54 -20.10
C THR A 68 -7.31 0.67 -19.49
N ALA A 69 -8.07 0.48 -18.41
CA ALA A 69 -8.79 1.57 -17.75
C ALA A 69 -7.86 2.61 -17.12
N ILE A 70 -6.69 2.21 -16.60
CA ILE A 70 -5.73 3.14 -15.99
C ILE A 70 -4.73 3.75 -16.99
N GLU A 71 -4.71 3.30 -18.25
CA GLU A 71 -3.77 3.81 -19.28
C GLU A 71 -3.88 5.33 -19.50
N PRO A 72 -5.08 5.96 -19.59
CA PRO A 72 -5.19 7.42 -19.70
C PRO A 72 -4.64 8.17 -18.47
N ILE A 73 -4.71 7.54 -17.29
CA ILE A 73 -4.13 8.13 -16.06
C ILE A 73 -2.62 8.10 -16.17
N ARG A 74 -2.06 6.95 -16.50
CA ARG A 74 -0.63 6.76 -16.67
C ARG A 74 0.00 7.79 -17.59
N THR A 75 -0.61 8.03 -18.76
CA THR A 75 -0.08 8.94 -19.78
C THR A 75 -0.21 10.42 -19.44
N SER A 76 -1.09 10.79 -18.52
CA SER A 76 -1.35 12.18 -18.12
C SER A 76 -0.93 12.53 -16.70
N GLN A 77 -0.47 11.55 -15.91
CA GLN A 77 -0.02 11.75 -14.55
C GLN A 77 1.48 11.92 -14.49
N LEU A 78 1.95 13.05 -13.99
CA LEU A 78 3.36 13.26 -13.69
C LEU A 78 3.75 12.48 -12.42
N PRO A 79 4.99 12.02 -12.33
CA PRO A 79 5.54 11.48 -11.08
C PRO A 79 5.39 12.47 -9.93
N LEU A 80 5.22 11.96 -8.72
CA LEU A 80 5.12 12.77 -7.51
C LEU A 80 6.01 12.19 -6.41
N THR A 81 6.31 13.00 -5.41
CA THR A 81 7.21 12.61 -4.33
C THR A 81 6.55 12.78 -2.97
N LEU A 82 6.62 11.73 -2.16
CA LEU A 82 6.10 11.72 -0.80
C LEU A 82 7.26 11.59 0.18
N GLN A 83 7.15 12.26 1.33
CA GLN A 83 8.01 12.05 2.48
C GLN A 83 7.41 10.96 3.36
N VAL A 84 8.14 9.88 3.62
CA VAL A 84 7.69 8.78 4.47
C VAL A 84 8.08 9.07 5.91
N GLN A 85 7.09 9.43 6.75
CA GLN A 85 7.33 9.86 8.12
C GLN A 85 6.12 9.67 9.03
N GLY A 86 6.37 9.67 10.34
CA GLY A 86 5.35 9.62 11.38
C GLY A 86 4.69 8.26 11.54
N LEU A 87 4.79 7.68 12.73
CA LEU A 87 4.15 6.40 13.08
C LEU A 87 2.70 6.62 13.51
N GLY A 88 1.87 5.62 13.24
CA GLY A 88 0.51 5.60 13.72
C GLY A 88 -0.11 4.22 13.69
N VAL A 89 -1.35 4.15 14.14
CA VAL A 89 -2.11 2.89 14.20
C VAL A 89 -3.51 3.04 13.64
N PHE A 90 -4.06 1.95 13.13
CA PHE A 90 -5.47 1.84 12.82
C PHE A 90 -6.13 0.75 13.66
N PRO A 91 -7.43 0.88 14.01
CA PRO A 91 -8.26 2.08 13.88
C PRO A 91 -7.93 3.15 14.93
N HIS A 92 -7.44 2.78 16.12
CA HIS A 92 -7.07 3.69 17.23
C HIS A 92 -6.23 2.94 18.27
N LEU A 93 -5.54 3.69 19.15
CA LEU A 93 -4.61 3.14 20.18
C LEU A 93 -5.26 2.17 21.17
N ARG A 94 -6.55 2.33 21.50
CA ARG A 94 -7.23 1.43 22.46
C ARG A 94 -7.37 -0.01 21.90
N ARG A 95 -7.44 -0.16 20.57
CA ARG A 95 -7.58 -1.46 19.89
C ARG A 95 -6.83 -1.43 18.56
N PRO A 96 -5.50 -1.31 18.57
CA PRO A 96 -4.72 -1.21 17.34
C PRO A 96 -4.77 -2.55 16.58
N ARG A 97 -4.82 -2.46 15.24
CA ARG A 97 -4.83 -3.60 14.32
C ARG A 97 -3.69 -3.54 13.32
N ILE A 98 -3.29 -2.33 13.00
CA ILE A 98 -2.25 -2.05 12.03
C ILE A 98 -1.36 -0.99 12.66
N LEU A 99 -0.05 -1.26 12.66
CA LEU A 99 0.98 -0.26 12.88
C LEU A 99 1.49 0.16 11.50
N TRP A 100 1.55 1.46 11.25
CA TRP A 100 1.94 2.02 9.97
C TRP A 100 2.89 3.20 10.13
N ILE A 101 3.59 3.55 9.03
CA ILE A 101 4.27 4.82 8.86
C ILE A 101 3.56 5.60 7.76
N GLY A 102 3.31 6.90 7.99
CA GLY A 102 2.55 7.76 7.11
C GLY A 102 3.37 8.36 5.98
N CYS A 103 2.68 9.10 5.13
CA CYS A 103 3.29 9.88 4.06
C CYS A 103 2.78 11.33 4.12
N THR A 104 3.67 12.28 3.78
CA THR A 104 3.39 13.71 3.60
C THR A 104 3.96 14.20 2.27
N GLY A 105 3.97 15.50 2.00
CA GLY A 105 4.47 16.05 0.73
C GLY A 105 3.35 16.21 -0.30
N ASP A 106 3.49 15.66 -1.50
CA ASP A 106 2.54 15.83 -2.63
C ASP A 106 1.20 15.11 -2.41
N ILE A 107 0.62 15.23 -1.20
CA ILE A 107 -0.60 14.52 -0.82
C ILE A 107 -1.78 14.87 -1.71
N SER A 108 -1.97 16.14 -2.07
CA SER A 108 -3.07 16.55 -2.96
C SER A 108 -2.96 15.91 -4.34
N ALA A 109 -1.74 15.79 -4.89
CA ALA A 109 -1.50 15.11 -6.15
C ALA A 109 -1.75 13.60 -6.04
N LEU A 110 -1.35 12.98 -4.93
CA LEU A 110 -1.63 11.58 -4.66
C LEU A 110 -3.13 11.30 -4.51
N LEU A 111 -3.87 12.14 -3.78
CA LEU A 111 -5.32 12.02 -3.64
C LEU A 111 -6.03 12.15 -4.99
N ASN A 112 -5.58 13.07 -5.84
CA ASN A 112 -6.08 13.20 -7.21
C ASN A 112 -5.81 11.93 -8.02
N LEU A 113 -4.59 11.38 -7.95
CA LEU A 113 -4.24 10.13 -8.62
C LEU A 113 -5.17 8.98 -8.18
N VAL A 114 -5.36 8.81 -6.86
CA VAL A 114 -6.25 7.76 -6.31
C VAL A 114 -7.68 7.96 -6.78
N SER A 115 -8.22 9.19 -6.71
CA SER A 115 -9.58 9.50 -7.18
C SER A 115 -9.77 9.19 -8.66
N ARG A 116 -8.78 9.49 -9.50
CA ARG A 116 -8.81 9.15 -10.93
C ARG A 116 -8.77 7.66 -11.18
N ILE A 117 -7.95 6.90 -10.42
CA ILE A 117 -7.92 5.44 -10.47
C ILE A 117 -9.30 4.89 -10.09
N GLU A 118 -9.91 5.38 -9.01
CA GLU A 118 -11.25 4.94 -8.58
C GLU A 118 -12.31 5.21 -9.64
N GLY A 119 -12.35 6.42 -10.21
CA GLY A 119 -13.29 6.77 -11.26
C GLY A 119 -13.10 5.95 -12.54
N ALA A 120 -11.86 5.62 -12.93
CA ALA A 120 -11.59 4.77 -14.09
C ALA A 120 -12.00 3.30 -13.89
N LEU A 121 -11.98 2.82 -12.64
CA LEU A 121 -12.28 1.43 -12.31
C LEU A 121 -13.74 1.21 -11.88
N GLU A 122 -14.48 2.26 -11.55
CA GLU A 122 -15.89 2.19 -11.16
C GLU A 122 -16.77 1.51 -12.24
N PRO A 123 -16.65 1.84 -13.55
CA PRO A 123 -17.40 1.16 -14.60
C PRO A 123 -17.11 -0.33 -14.75
N LEU A 124 -15.97 -0.79 -14.24
CA LEU A 124 -15.57 -2.19 -14.20
C LEU A 124 -16.10 -2.94 -12.96
N GLY A 125 -16.89 -2.28 -12.11
CA GLY A 125 -17.46 -2.87 -10.90
C GLY A 125 -16.59 -2.71 -9.64
N PHE A 126 -15.61 -1.81 -9.63
CA PHE A 126 -14.80 -1.47 -8.47
C PHE A 126 -15.19 -0.08 -7.94
N PRO A 127 -16.20 0.01 -7.06
CA PRO A 127 -16.67 1.30 -6.57
C PRO A 127 -15.59 2.05 -5.79
N PRO A 128 -15.67 3.39 -5.70
CA PRO A 128 -14.83 4.19 -4.83
C PRO A 128 -14.91 3.74 -3.37
N GLU A 129 -13.82 3.92 -2.63
CA GLU A 129 -13.79 3.62 -1.20
C GLU A 129 -14.63 4.64 -0.42
N VAL A 130 -15.45 4.15 0.51
CA VAL A 130 -16.31 5.03 1.35
C VAL A 130 -15.48 5.83 2.36
N LYS A 131 -14.36 5.25 2.82
CA LYS A 131 -13.47 5.89 3.79
C LYS A 131 -12.47 6.78 3.08
N PRO A 132 -12.15 7.96 3.66
CA PRO A 132 -11.08 8.79 3.13
C PRO A 132 -9.77 8.02 2.99
N TYR A 133 -9.12 8.19 1.85
CA TYR A 133 -7.82 7.59 1.61
C TYR A 133 -6.77 8.22 2.54
N PHE A 134 -6.04 7.37 3.25
CA PHE A 134 -4.94 7.78 4.12
C PHE A 134 -3.64 7.11 3.66
N PRO A 135 -2.68 7.85 3.10
CA PRO A 135 -1.45 7.28 2.57
C PRO A 135 -0.53 6.76 3.69
N HIS A 136 -0.26 5.46 3.67
CA HIS A 136 0.55 4.80 4.68
C HIS A 136 1.22 3.53 4.17
N LEU A 137 2.33 3.16 4.81
CA LEU A 137 3.00 1.88 4.64
C LEU A 137 2.72 1.03 5.88
N THR A 138 2.13 -0.15 5.69
CA THR A 138 1.85 -1.06 6.80
C THR A 138 3.14 -1.73 7.27
N LEU A 139 3.55 -1.50 8.52
CA LEU A 139 4.74 -2.08 9.13
C LEU A 139 4.45 -3.40 9.85
N ALA A 140 3.30 -3.49 10.55
CA ALA A 140 2.91 -4.67 11.29
C ALA A 140 1.39 -4.83 11.41
N ARG A 141 0.95 -6.07 11.62
CA ARG A 141 -0.44 -6.43 11.92
C ARG A 141 -0.53 -6.93 13.34
N ILE A 142 -1.54 -6.47 14.07
CA ILE A 142 -1.75 -6.74 15.49
C ILE A 142 -2.96 -7.66 15.64
N LYS A 143 -2.77 -8.82 16.30
CA LYS A 143 -3.85 -9.78 16.56
C LYS A 143 -4.88 -9.22 17.53
N HIS A 144 -6.09 -9.78 17.49
CA HIS A 144 -7.23 -9.29 18.27
C HIS A 144 -7.06 -9.36 19.81
N ASP A 145 -6.29 -10.31 20.28
CA ASP A 145 -6.04 -10.59 21.68
C ASP A 145 -4.89 -9.77 22.30
N ASN A 146 -4.23 -8.94 21.48
CA ASN A 146 -3.03 -8.20 21.88
C ASN A 146 -3.36 -6.77 22.33
N SER A 147 -4.15 -6.66 23.43
CA SER A 147 -4.55 -5.36 24.00
C SER A 147 -3.39 -4.56 24.58
N GLN A 148 -2.26 -5.22 24.90
CA GLN A 148 -1.09 -4.57 25.50
C GLN A 148 -0.35 -3.65 24.53
N VAL A 149 -0.42 -3.92 23.22
CA VAL A 149 0.29 -3.12 22.20
C VAL A 149 -0.08 -1.64 22.26
N GLY A 150 -1.36 -1.32 22.45
CA GLY A 150 -1.81 0.07 22.59
C GLY A 150 -1.20 0.76 23.80
N GLY A 151 -1.14 0.07 24.92
CA GLY A 151 -0.49 0.56 26.15
C GLY A 151 1.00 0.81 25.94
N VAL A 152 1.72 -0.13 25.34
CA VAL A 152 3.15 0.03 25.01
C VAL A 152 3.36 1.24 24.12
N LEU A 153 2.59 1.39 23.03
CA LEU A 153 2.71 2.53 22.12
C LEU A 153 2.43 3.88 22.79
N THR A 154 1.46 3.91 23.74
CA THR A 154 1.12 5.14 24.47
C THR A 154 2.22 5.55 25.47
N HIS A 155 2.82 4.58 26.18
CA HIS A 155 3.78 4.87 27.25
C HIS A 155 5.23 4.95 26.77
N SER A 156 5.55 4.38 25.61
CA SER A 156 6.93 4.35 25.09
C SER A 156 7.36 5.64 24.39
N GLY A 157 6.42 6.54 24.07
CA GLY A 157 6.70 7.72 23.24
C GLY A 157 7.10 7.39 21.79
N LEU A 158 6.91 6.15 21.34
CA LEU A 158 7.32 5.72 19.99
C LEU A 158 6.60 6.47 18.88
N LEU A 159 5.35 6.86 19.11
CA LEU A 159 4.54 7.57 18.11
C LEU A 159 4.89 9.05 18.01
N GLU A 160 5.44 9.62 19.09
CA GLU A 160 5.87 11.02 19.17
C GLU A 160 7.31 11.23 18.67
N GLN A 161 8.10 10.15 18.57
CA GLN A 161 9.45 10.25 18.04
C GLN A 161 9.41 10.58 16.53
N PRO A 162 10.19 11.55 16.07
CA PRO A 162 10.27 11.86 14.67
C PRO A 162 10.88 10.67 13.91
N GLN A 163 10.05 10.04 13.09
CA GLN A 163 10.49 8.99 12.17
C GLN A 163 10.45 9.58 10.76
N ASP A 164 11.61 9.68 10.13
CA ASP A 164 11.76 10.15 8.76
C ASP A 164 12.62 9.13 7.99
N LEU A 165 11.98 8.42 7.07
CA LEU A 165 12.65 7.42 6.23
C LEU A 165 13.07 7.99 4.87
N GLY A 166 12.75 9.28 4.58
CA GLY A 166 13.06 9.90 3.30
C GLY A 166 11.96 9.73 2.27
N MET A 167 12.32 9.82 0.99
CA MET A 167 11.38 9.99 -0.11
C MET A 167 10.88 8.67 -0.69
N LEU A 168 9.57 8.61 -0.96
CA LEU A 168 8.93 7.63 -1.83
C LEU A 168 8.55 8.30 -3.15
N HIS A 169 9.18 7.88 -4.23
CA HIS A 169 8.84 8.34 -5.58
C HIS A 169 7.69 7.51 -6.13
N VAL A 170 6.60 8.19 -6.49
CA VAL A 170 5.45 7.59 -7.16
C VAL A 170 5.62 7.86 -8.66
N ASP A 171 6.45 7.06 -9.32
CA ASP A 171 6.79 7.15 -10.73
C ASP A 171 6.18 6.01 -11.57
N ARG A 172 5.55 5.03 -10.90
CA ARG A 172 4.92 3.86 -11.50
C ARG A 172 3.80 3.30 -10.63
N ILE A 173 2.89 2.60 -11.27
CA ILE A 173 1.82 1.86 -10.61
C ILE A 173 2.02 0.38 -10.91
N THR A 174 2.02 -0.46 -9.89
CA THR A 174 2.13 -1.92 -10.04
C THR A 174 0.82 -2.59 -9.67
N LEU A 175 0.31 -3.44 -10.55
CA LEU A 175 -0.79 -4.36 -10.25
C LEU A 175 -0.19 -5.63 -9.64
N PHE A 176 -0.57 -5.90 -8.40
CA PHE A 176 -0.11 -7.08 -7.66
C PHE A 176 -1.19 -8.14 -7.55
N ARG A 177 -0.77 -9.41 -7.61
CA ARG A 177 -1.51 -10.55 -7.09
C ARG A 177 -1.11 -10.78 -5.64
N SER A 178 -2.11 -11.00 -4.78
CA SER A 178 -1.93 -11.36 -3.38
C SER A 178 -2.30 -12.83 -3.17
N GLU A 179 -1.39 -13.59 -2.59
CA GLU A 179 -1.62 -14.96 -2.15
C GLU A 179 -1.33 -15.06 -0.65
N VAL A 180 -2.12 -15.90 0.05
CA VAL A 180 -1.88 -16.16 1.47
C VAL A 180 -1.12 -17.47 1.56
N SER A 181 0.10 -17.41 2.09
CA SER A 181 0.90 -18.60 2.42
C SER A 181 0.93 -18.82 3.93
N GLN A 182 1.49 -19.94 4.35
CA GLN A 182 1.77 -20.20 5.77
C GLN A 182 2.72 -19.17 6.42
N PHE A 183 3.47 -18.43 5.59
CA PHE A 183 4.40 -17.37 6.04
C PHE A 183 3.81 -15.97 5.96
N GLY A 184 2.51 -15.84 5.64
CA GLY A 184 1.80 -14.57 5.50
C GLY A 184 1.42 -14.24 4.06
N ALA A 185 1.10 -12.97 3.81
CA ALA A 185 0.74 -12.50 2.48
C ALA A 185 1.99 -12.38 1.59
N GLU A 186 1.91 -12.97 0.41
CA GLU A 186 2.91 -12.88 -0.65
C GLU A 186 2.33 -12.12 -1.83
N TYR A 187 3.15 -11.25 -2.43
CA TYR A 187 2.74 -10.39 -3.53
C TYR A 187 3.60 -10.64 -4.75
N THR A 188 2.94 -10.87 -5.88
CA THR A 188 3.58 -11.04 -7.18
C THR A 188 3.16 -9.89 -8.08
N ALA A 189 4.11 -9.13 -8.60
CA ALA A 189 3.82 -8.12 -9.61
C ALA A 189 3.33 -8.79 -10.89
N LEU A 190 2.11 -8.48 -11.29
CA LEU A 190 1.54 -8.94 -12.57
C LEU A 190 1.93 -8.00 -13.70
N ARG A 191 1.88 -6.70 -13.45
CA ARG A 191 2.22 -5.65 -14.39
C ARG A 191 2.65 -4.39 -13.68
N THR A 192 3.70 -3.74 -14.16
CA THR A 192 4.12 -2.41 -13.70
C THR A 192 3.98 -1.44 -14.87
N VAL A 193 3.32 -0.31 -14.66
CA VAL A 193 3.12 0.74 -15.64
C VAL A 193 3.77 2.03 -15.13
N PRO A 194 4.73 2.61 -15.87
CA PRO A 194 5.36 3.86 -15.49
C PRO A 194 4.39 5.04 -15.68
N LEU A 195 4.49 6.04 -14.84
CA LEU A 195 3.84 7.34 -15.05
C LEU A 195 4.70 8.18 -16.00
N ASN A 196 4.09 9.10 -16.76
CA ASN A 196 4.82 9.94 -17.67
C ASN A 196 5.85 10.80 -16.91
N GLU A 197 7.06 10.82 -17.44
CA GLU A 197 8.05 11.81 -17.05
C GLU A 197 7.62 13.19 -17.59
N PRO A 198 7.85 14.29 -16.86
CA PRO A 198 7.68 15.62 -17.43
C PRO A 198 8.57 15.72 -18.66
N GLY A 199 7.97 16.09 -19.79
CA GLY A 199 8.75 16.40 -20.98
C GLY A 199 9.83 17.44 -20.67
N PRO A 200 10.94 17.50 -21.43
CA PRO A 200 11.95 18.52 -21.21
C PRO A 200 11.26 19.88 -21.25
N HIS A 201 11.44 20.67 -20.19
CA HIS A 201 11.00 22.05 -20.15
C HIS A 201 11.70 22.79 -21.30
N ILE A 202 10.93 23.16 -22.34
CA ILE A 202 11.38 24.01 -23.44
C ILE A 202 11.41 25.45 -22.94
#